data_20a1ca9a64b6e8695087aeb93b76748f
#
_entry.id   20a1ca9a64b6e8695087aeb93b76748f
#
_cell.length_a   1.000
_cell.length_b   1.000
_cell.length_c   1.000
_cell.angle_alpha   90.00
_cell.angle_beta   90.00
_cell.angle_gamma   90.00
#
_symmetry.space_group_name_H-M   'P 1'
#
loop_
_entity.id
_entity.type
_entity.pdbx_description
1 polymer ?
#
loop_
_entity_poly.entity_id
_entity_poly.type
_entity_poly.pdbx_seq_one_letter_code
_entity_poly.pdbx_strand_id
1 'polypeptide(L)'
;MENTVANERNIQIYPLYKAFAWDMFFYYSIAFLFLTQVKNLSPSEVLLTEAAYPIFKMLLLIPFTKFIEKQGKRKSLIFANISIVLSISILIFAQNIWYVFAFQLFSSLGYLIKGICETNMLYDSIPRNPKR
;
A
#
# COMPACT_ATOMS: atom_id res chain seq x y z
N MET A 1 18.90 -23.63 13.58
CA MET A 1 17.63 -24.03 14.19
C MET A 1 16.72 -22.83 14.49
N GLU A 2 17.22 -21.76 15.09
CA GLU A 2 16.39 -20.59 15.45
C GLU A 2 15.75 -19.88 14.24
N ASN A 3 16.49 -19.77 13.13
CA ASN A 3 15.97 -19.16 11.89
C ASN A 3 14.86 -19.98 11.21
N THR A 4 14.85 -21.30 11.37
CA THR A 4 13.85 -22.18 10.76
C THR A 4 12.50 -22.05 11.47
N VAL A 5 12.50 -22.00 12.81
CA VAL A 5 11.30 -21.80 13.63
C VAL A 5 10.69 -20.42 13.42
N ALA A 6 11.52 -19.37 13.30
CA ALA A 6 11.07 -18.02 13.01
C ALA A 6 10.43 -17.93 11.61
N ASN A 7 11.00 -18.62 10.62
CA ASN A 7 10.46 -18.66 9.26
C ASN A 7 9.12 -19.39 9.18
N GLU A 8 8.97 -20.53 9.84
CA GLU A 8 7.70 -21.27 9.89
C GLU A 8 6.60 -20.45 10.56
N ARG A 9 6.92 -19.79 11.66
CA ARG A 9 5.98 -18.88 12.35
C ARG A 9 5.56 -17.70 11.47
N ASN A 10 6.47 -17.12 10.71
CA ASN A 10 6.17 -16.05 9.79
C ASN A 10 5.20 -16.49 8.68
N ILE A 11 5.39 -17.69 8.13
CA ILE A 11 4.52 -18.27 7.10
C ILE A 11 3.10 -18.51 7.65
N GLN A 12 2.98 -18.99 8.90
CA GLN A 12 1.68 -19.26 9.53
C GLN A 12 0.93 -17.96 9.90
N ILE A 13 1.64 -16.94 10.34
CA ILE A 13 1.05 -15.65 10.75
C ILE A 13 0.72 -14.77 9.53
N TYR A 14 1.41 -14.95 8.40
CA TYR A 14 1.25 -14.11 7.22
C TYR A 14 -0.19 -14.04 6.68
N PRO A 15 -0.97 -15.13 6.55
CA PRO A 15 -2.36 -15.04 6.09
C PRO A 15 -3.24 -14.23 7.03
N LEU A 16 -3.04 -14.40 8.34
CA LEU A 16 -3.78 -13.64 9.35
C LEU A 16 -3.42 -12.15 9.30
N TYR A 17 -2.12 -11.84 9.23
CA TYR A 17 -1.65 -10.47 9.01
C TYR A 17 -2.25 -9.88 7.74
N LYS A 18 -2.26 -10.63 6.64
CA LYS A 18 -2.79 -10.17 5.36
C LYS A 18 -4.29 -9.89 5.43
N ALA A 19 -5.06 -10.71 6.13
CA ALA A 19 -6.49 -10.52 6.33
C ALA A 19 -6.81 -9.21 7.08
N PHE A 20 -6.00 -8.85 8.08
CA PHE A 20 -6.19 -7.61 8.84
C PHE A 20 -5.51 -6.39 8.23
N ALA A 21 -4.42 -6.56 7.49
CA ALA A 21 -3.65 -5.46 6.92
C ALA A 21 -4.21 -4.93 5.58
N TRP A 22 -5.10 -5.69 4.94
CA TRP A 22 -5.72 -5.33 3.66
C TRP A 22 -7.17 -4.90 3.81
N ASP A 23 -7.42 -4.07 4.77
CA ASP A 23 -8.75 -3.53 5.15
C ASP A 23 -9.36 -2.57 4.09
N MET A 24 -8.73 -2.45 2.93
CA MET A 24 -9.18 -1.52 1.89
C MET A 24 -10.51 -1.88 1.24
N PHE A 25 -10.99 -3.11 1.37
CA PHE A 25 -12.27 -3.48 0.78
C PHE A 25 -13.43 -2.65 1.32
N PHE A 26 -13.41 -2.33 2.61
CA PHE A 26 -14.42 -1.45 3.23
C PHE A 26 -14.26 0.00 2.77
N TYR A 27 -13.03 0.47 2.62
CA TYR A 27 -12.75 1.82 2.14
C TYR A 27 -13.30 2.03 0.73
N TYR A 28 -13.03 1.15 -0.23
CA TYR A 28 -13.48 1.30 -1.61
C TYR A 28 -15.00 1.38 -1.74
N SER A 29 -15.72 0.59 -0.97
CA SER A 29 -17.19 0.63 -0.99
C SER A 29 -17.76 1.96 -0.52
N ILE A 30 -17.08 2.62 0.42
CA ILE A 30 -17.55 3.86 1.04
C ILE A 30 -16.90 5.09 0.40
N ALA A 31 -15.69 4.97 -0.16
CA ALA A 31 -14.92 6.08 -0.70
C ALA A 31 -15.67 6.85 -1.79
N PHE A 32 -16.31 6.16 -2.72
CA PHE A 32 -17.10 6.78 -3.76
C PHE A 32 -18.24 7.62 -3.19
N LEU A 33 -19.00 7.07 -2.24
CA LEU A 33 -20.09 7.79 -1.57
C LEU A 33 -19.56 8.96 -0.75
N PHE A 34 -18.44 8.78 -0.05
CA PHE A 34 -17.81 9.85 0.72
C PHE A 34 -17.37 11.01 -0.18
N LEU A 35 -16.72 10.72 -1.29
CA LEU A 35 -16.25 11.75 -2.22
C LEU A 35 -17.42 12.46 -2.94
N THR A 36 -18.47 11.75 -3.30
CA THR A 36 -19.62 12.34 -4.01
C THR A 36 -20.59 13.04 -3.07
N GLN A 37 -20.93 12.44 -1.93
CA GLN A 37 -21.99 12.97 -1.05
C GLN A 37 -21.45 13.91 0.03
N VAL A 38 -20.24 13.65 0.56
CA VAL A 38 -19.66 14.48 1.64
C VAL A 38 -18.76 15.57 1.08
N LYS A 39 -17.98 15.25 0.04
CA LYS A 39 -17.04 16.19 -0.59
C LYS A 39 -17.62 16.90 -1.81
N ASN A 40 -18.85 16.56 -2.22
CA ASN A 40 -19.57 17.14 -3.36
C ASN A 40 -18.79 17.10 -4.69
N LEU A 41 -17.94 16.10 -4.89
CA LEU A 41 -17.27 15.87 -6.15
C LEU A 41 -18.23 15.18 -7.14
N SER A 42 -18.15 15.54 -8.41
CA SER A 42 -18.91 14.86 -9.44
C SER A 42 -18.40 13.42 -9.63
N PRO A 43 -19.27 12.47 -10.02
CA PRO A 43 -18.85 11.09 -10.31
C PRO A 43 -17.71 11.01 -11.32
N SER A 44 -17.69 11.91 -12.31
CA SER A 44 -16.63 11.98 -13.32
C SER A 44 -15.28 12.37 -12.72
N GLU A 45 -15.26 13.31 -11.77
CA GLU A 45 -14.04 13.70 -11.06
C GLU A 45 -13.50 12.58 -10.19
N VAL A 46 -14.39 11.84 -9.52
CA VAL A 46 -13.99 10.68 -8.72
C VAL A 46 -13.36 9.61 -9.62
N LEU A 47 -13.98 9.26 -10.75
CA LEU A 47 -13.42 8.29 -11.69
C LEU A 47 -12.08 8.73 -12.27
N LEU A 48 -11.91 10.04 -12.55
CA LEU A 48 -10.64 10.59 -13.03
C LEU A 48 -9.52 10.43 -11.98
N THR A 49 -9.82 10.71 -10.72
CA THR A 49 -8.84 10.53 -9.63
C THR A 49 -8.51 9.07 -9.39
N GLU A 50 -9.47 8.16 -9.48
CA GLU A 50 -9.23 6.71 -9.40
C GLU A 50 -8.34 6.21 -10.55
N ALA A 51 -8.53 6.73 -11.76
CA ALA A 51 -7.65 6.42 -12.90
C ALA A 51 -6.20 6.91 -12.71
N ALA A 52 -5.99 7.95 -11.92
CA ALA A 52 -4.64 8.44 -11.61
C ALA A 52 -3.85 7.50 -10.69
N TYR A 53 -4.52 6.72 -9.85
CA TYR A 53 -3.87 5.80 -8.91
C TYR A 53 -2.91 4.80 -9.57
N PRO A 54 -3.33 3.99 -10.58
CA PRO A 54 -2.42 3.08 -11.26
C PRO A 54 -1.32 3.78 -12.03
N ILE A 55 -1.57 4.98 -12.56
CA ILE A 55 -0.55 5.78 -13.26
C ILE A 55 0.55 6.18 -12.28
N PHE A 56 0.20 6.74 -11.12
CA PHE A 56 1.17 7.05 -10.08
C PHE A 56 1.95 5.82 -9.63
N LYS A 57 1.27 4.69 -9.45
CA LYS A 57 1.92 3.43 -9.07
C LYS A 57 2.96 2.98 -10.09
N MET A 58 2.67 3.11 -11.38
CA MET A 58 3.61 2.79 -12.45
C MET A 58 4.82 3.74 -12.46
N LEU A 59 4.59 5.04 -12.33
CA LEU A 59 5.65 6.04 -12.32
C LEU A 59 6.59 5.88 -11.10
N LEU A 60 6.02 5.53 -9.96
CA LEU A 60 6.75 5.37 -8.71
C LEU A 60 7.47 4.02 -8.58
N LEU A 61 7.13 3.03 -9.42
CA LEU A 61 7.67 1.67 -9.33
C LEU A 61 9.21 1.66 -9.38
N ILE A 62 9.79 2.25 -10.42
CA ILE A 62 11.24 2.20 -10.65
C ILE A 62 12.02 2.93 -9.54
N PRO A 63 11.73 4.20 -9.20
CA PRO A 63 12.49 4.91 -8.18
C PRO A 63 12.36 4.29 -6.80
N PHE A 64 11.16 3.77 -6.44
CA PHE A 64 10.95 3.21 -5.11
C PHE A 64 11.42 1.77 -4.96
N THR A 65 11.54 1.00 -6.02
CA THR A 65 12.25 -0.30 -5.97
C THR A 65 13.72 -0.07 -5.57
N LYS A 66 14.40 0.88 -6.19
CA LYS A 66 15.78 1.25 -5.82
C LYS A 66 15.88 1.79 -4.39
N PHE A 67 14.88 2.56 -3.95
CA PHE A 67 14.82 3.05 -2.57
C PHE A 67 14.71 1.90 -1.56
N ILE A 68 13.87 0.90 -1.82
CA ILE A 68 13.71 -0.29 -0.97
C ILE A 68 15.01 -1.08 -0.87
N GLU A 69 15.71 -1.27 -1.99
CA GLU A 69 17.00 -1.95 -2.03
C GLU A 69 18.05 -1.22 -1.16
N LYS A 70 18.08 0.10 -1.21
CA LYS A 70 19.05 0.93 -0.46
C LYS A 70 18.74 1.02 1.03
N GLN A 71 17.47 1.20 1.43
CA GLN A 71 17.07 1.42 2.82
C GLN A 71 16.78 0.12 3.60
N GLY A 72 16.51 -0.95 2.86
CA GLY A 72 16.10 -2.23 3.43
C GLY A 72 14.59 -2.32 3.70
N LYS A 73 14.09 -3.56 3.71
CA LYS A 73 12.66 -3.89 3.72
C LYS A 73 11.90 -3.33 4.93
N ARG A 74 12.50 -3.42 6.14
CA ARG A 74 11.83 -2.96 7.38
C ARG A 74 11.60 -1.46 7.41
N LYS A 75 12.63 -0.66 7.07
CA LYS A 75 12.52 0.80 7.05
C LYS A 75 11.56 1.26 5.97
N SER A 76 11.60 0.64 4.81
CA SER A 76 10.69 0.92 3.71
C SER A 76 9.23 0.62 4.07
N LEU A 77 8.96 -0.46 4.82
CA LEU A 77 7.62 -0.80 5.29
C LEU A 77 7.07 0.24 6.29
N ILE A 78 7.91 0.75 7.20
CA ILE A 78 7.53 1.83 8.10
C ILE A 78 7.19 3.10 7.30
N PHE A 79 8.02 3.46 6.33
CA PHE A 79 7.77 4.59 5.46
C PHE A 79 6.46 4.43 4.65
N ALA A 80 6.18 3.23 4.15
CA ALA A 80 4.94 2.91 3.46
C ALA A 80 3.70 3.14 4.35
N ASN A 81 3.74 2.65 5.58
CA ASN A 81 2.63 2.84 6.52
C ASN A 81 2.42 4.31 6.89
N ILE A 82 3.50 5.08 7.10
CA ILE A 82 3.42 6.54 7.32
C ILE A 82 2.78 7.22 6.11
N SER A 83 3.16 6.85 4.89
CA SER A 83 2.58 7.41 3.66
C SER A 83 1.08 7.11 3.54
N ILE A 84 0.63 5.91 3.92
CA ILE A 84 -0.79 5.54 3.94
C ILE A 84 -1.57 6.38 4.96
N VAL A 85 -1.06 6.53 6.18
CA VAL A 85 -1.70 7.35 7.22
C VAL A 85 -1.78 8.82 6.77
N LEU A 86 -0.70 9.33 6.17
CA LEU A 86 -0.68 10.69 5.62
C LEU A 86 -1.72 10.86 4.51
N SER A 87 -1.85 9.87 3.61
CA SER A 87 -2.84 9.93 2.53
C SER A 87 -4.27 10.04 3.07
N ILE A 88 -4.62 9.23 4.07
CA ILE A 88 -5.94 9.28 4.71
C ILE A 88 -6.16 10.63 5.38
N SER A 89 -5.15 11.18 6.04
CA SER A 89 -5.24 12.52 6.65
C SER A 89 -5.52 13.59 5.60
N ILE A 90 -4.85 13.55 4.45
CA ILE A 90 -5.11 14.47 3.32
C ILE A 90 -6.56 14.35 2.84
N LEU A 91 -7.11 13.13 2.76
CA LEU A 91 -8.47 12.89 2.32
C LEU A 91 -9.52 13.50 3.26
N ILE A 92 -9.28 13.44 4.58
CA ILE A 92 -10.17 14.02 5.60
C ILE A 92 -10.28 15.54 5.39
N PHE A 93 -9.16 16.20 5.16
CA PHE A 93 -9.09 17.66 4.94
C PHE A 93 -9.35 18.07 3.48
N ALA A 94 -9.66 17.13 2.60
CA ALA A 94 -9.90 17.43 1.19
C ALA A 94 -11.08 18.41 1.01
N GLN A 95 -10.84 19.51 0.31
CA GLN A 95 -11.85 20.49 -0.08
C GLN A 95 -12.02 20.57 -1.60
N ASN A 96 -11.01 20.17 -2.36
CA ASN A 96 -10.95 20.25 -3.81
C ASN A 96 -10.38 18.97 -4.40
N ILE A 97 -10.61 18.74 -5.71
CA ILE A 97 -10.08 17.60 -6.46
C ILE A 97 -8.57 17.41 -6.32
N TRP A 98 -7.79 18.49 -6.17
CA TRP A 98 -6.34 18.43 -6.00
C TRP A 98 -5.88 17.69 -4.74
N TYR A 99 -6.64 17.79 -3.64
CA TYR A 99 -6.39 17.02 -2.44
C TYR A 99 -6.62 15.53 -2.68
N VAL A 100 -7.60 15.18 -3.52
CA VAL A 100 -7.86 13.78 -3.87
C VAL A 100 -6.74 13.22 -4.74
N PHE A 101 -6.19 14.00 -5.67
CA PHE A 101 -4.99 13.61 -6.41
C PHE A 101 -3.77 13.42 -5.49
N ALA A 102 -3.56 14.30 -4.52
CA ALA A 102 -2.50 14.15 -3.52
C ALA A 102 -2.72 12.88 -2.67
N PHE A 103 -3.96 12.63 -2.23
CA PHE A 103 -4.33 11.38 -1.56
C PHE A 103 -3.98 10.16 -2.41
N GLN A 104 -4.35 10.13 -3.70
CA GLN A 104 -4.04 9.02 -4.60
C GLN A 104 -2.54 8.82 -4.80
N LEU A 105 -1.77 9.91 -4.87
CA LEU A 105 -0.30 9.84 -4.98
C LEU A 105 0.33 9.18 -3.74
N PHE A 106 0.02 9.67 -2.53
CA PHE A 106 0.58 9.11 -1.29
C PHE A 106 0.08 7.69 -1.00
N SER A 107 -1.17 7.41 -1.34
CA SER A 107 -1.77 6.09 -1.22
C SER A 107 -1.08 5.09 -2.16
N SER A 108 -0.93 5.44 -3.44
CA SER A 108 -0.24 4.59 -4.42
C SER A 108 1.20 4.29 -4.01
N LEU A 109 1.91 5.29 -3.48
CA LEU A 109 3.25 5.15 -2.95
C LEU A 109 3.31 4.15 -1.79
N GLY A 110 2.45 4.34 -0.78
CA GLY A 110 2.40 3.48 0.39
C GLY A 110 2.10 2.02 0.03
N TYR A 111 1.06 1.78 -0.78
CA TYR A 111 0.68 0.43 -1.20
C TYR A 111 1.66 -0.23 -2.16
N LEU A 112 2.34 0.55 -2.99
CA LEU A 112 3.43 0.05 -3.85
C LEU A 112 4.56 -0.53 -3.00
N ILE A 113 5.10 0.28 -2.08
CA ILE A 113 6.22 -0.12 -1.23
C ILE A 113 5.82 -1.28 -0.33
N LYS A 114 4.63 -1.22 0.27
CA LYS A 114 4.08 -2.27 1.12
C LYS A 114 3.99 -3.60 0.36
N GLY A 115 3.42 -3.60 -0.84
CA GLY A 115 3.28 -4.80 -1.66
C GLY A 115 4.62 -5.43 -2.02
N ILE A 116 5.61 -4.63 -2.43
CA ILE A 116 6.96 -5.13 -2.76
C ILE A 116 7.64 -5.70 -1.50
N CYS A 117 7.62 -4.96 -0.38
CA CYS A 117 8.28 -5.39 0.85
C CYS A 117 7.66 -6.67 1.42
N GLU A 118 6.34 -6.77 1.49
CA GLU A 118 5.63 -7.93 2.02
C GLU A 118 5.91 -9.19 1.19
N THR A 119 5.82 -9.07 -0.16
CA THR A 119 6.10 -10.18 -1.06
C THR A 119 7.54 -10.67 -0.92
N ASN A 120 8.50 -9.75 -0.89
CA ASN A 120 9.89 -10.09 -0.74
C ASN A 120 10.23 -10.68 0.65
N MET A 121 9.58 -10.21 1.72
CA MET A 121 9.76 -10.78 3.06
C MET A 121 9.19 -12.19 3.15
N LEU A 122 8.04 -12.44 2.54
CA LEU A 122 7.47 -13.78 2.46
C LEU A 122 8.38 -14.72 1.67
N TYR A 123 8.87 -14.28 0.52
CA TYR A 123 9.76 -15.06 -0.33
C TYR A 123 11.07 -15.47 0.39
N ASP A 124 11.64 -14.55 1.17
CA ASP A 124 12.84 -14.85 1.99
C ASP A 124 12.55 -15.84 3.13
N SER A 125 11.30 -15.94 3.58
CA SER A 125 10.87 -16.86 4.65
C SER A 125 10.61 -18.28 4.15
N ILE A 126 10.51 -18.50 2.84
CA ILE A 126 10.30 -19.84 2.26
C ILE A 126 11.64 -20.60 2.29
N PRO A 127 11.70 -21.79 2.95
CA PRO A 127 12.92 -22.57 2.96
C PRO A 127 13.31 -22.97 1.54
N ARG A 128 14.46 -22.49 1.07
CA ARG A 128 15.04 -22.94 -0.20
C ARG A 128 15.45 -24.39 -0.03
N ASN A 129 14.72 -25.31 -0.66
CA ASN A 129 15.10 -26.70 -0.72
C ASN A 129 16.42 -26.79 -1.53
N PRO A 130 17.56 -27.28 -0.94
CA PRO A 130 18.84 -27.33 -1.64
C PRO A 130 18.92 -28.45 -2.69
N LYS A 131 17.80 -29.13 -2.99
CA LYS A 131 17.71 -30.20 -3.98
C LYS A 131 16.81 -29.81 -5.16
N ARG A 132 17.30 -28.89 -5.99
CA ARG A 132 17.00 -28.82 -7.42
C ARG A 132 18.15 -28.13 -8.13
#